data_bd2749ff3be07cee8b77d219f463ab43
#
_entry.id   bd2749ff3be07cee8b77d219f463ab43
#
_cell.length_a   1.000
_cell.length_b   1.000
_cell.length_c   1.000
_cell.angle_alpha   90.00
_cell.angle_beta   90.00
_cell.angle_gamma   90.00
#
_symmetry.space_group_name_H-M   'P 1'
#
loop_
_entity.id
_entity.type
_entity.pdbx_description
1 polymer ?
#
loop_
_entity_poly.entity_id
_entity_poly.type
_entity_poly.pdbx_seq_one_letter_code
_entity_poly.pdbx_strand_id
1 'polypeptide(L)'
;MVVRSIRCAVALVATWFALGAVEPVPAREPAARHQAASAFRFAPSRPGVRETYIVSFGLFGGQNVFESEARGAAAILSQRLANAQSAVRFNTKQGGTATPLALATALKAAGRAMDPTKDVLVVALTSHGSPEGISVVAGRREGILSPMVLKKMLDGSGATYRVVIVSACYSGVFTRALADPRTLVITAASADRPSFGCQDGATWTYFGNAFYNQALRRQGSLDAAFVEAKRLVTERERQEGFVPSNPQIAGGAEVLALLARR
;
A
#
# COMPACT_ATOMS: atom_id res chain seq x y z
N MET A 1 26.78 -97.79 23.99
CA MET A 1 26.25 -96.43 24.22
C MET A 1 26.99 -95.53 23.29
N VAL A 2 26.34 -95.12 22.17
CA VAL A 2 26.94 -94.32 21.08
C VAL A 2 26.37 -92.97 21.15
N VAL A 3 27.23 -91.96 21.41
CA VAL A 3 26.84 -90.53 21.38
C VAL A 3 27.14 -90.01 19.99
N ARG A 4 26.11 -89.60 19.25
CA ARG A 4 26.21 -88.94 17.96
C ARG A 4 26.32 -87.37 18.12
N SER A 5 27.42 -86.87 17.69
CA SER A 5 27.64 -85.40 17.60
C SER A 5 26.95 -84.83 16.37
N ILE A 6 26.07 -83.84 16.59
CA ILE A 6 25.44 -83.04 15.55
C ILE A 6 26.28 -81.82 15.33
N ARG A 7 26.81 -81.65 14.11
CA ARG A 7 27.48 -80.42 13.68
C ARG A 7 26.42 -79.45 13.09
N CYS A 8 26.24 -78.32 13.76
CA CYS A 8 25.46 -77.22 13.20
C CYS A 8 26.34 -76.35 12.26
N ALA A 9 25.96 -76.28 11.02
CA ALA A 9 26.56 -75.34 10.08
C ALA A 9 25.88 -73.98 10.24
N VAL A 10 26.66 -72.96 10.58
CA VAL A 10 26.19 -71.52 10.63
C VAL A 10 26.39 -70.93 9.27
N ALA A 11 25.31 -70.66 8.56
CA ALA A 11 25.33 -69.86 7.31
C ALA A 11 25.41 -68.39 7.63
N LEU A 12 26.50 -67.72 7.27
CA LEU A 12 26.65 -66.25 7.32
C LEU A 12 25.92 -65.63 6.12
N VAL A 13 24.78 -64.96 6.38
CA VAL A 13 24.08 -64.09 5.39
C VAL A 13 24.71 -62.72 5.46
N ALA A 14 25.47 -62.35 4.43
CA ALA A 14 26.01 -61.02 4.27
C ALA A 14 24.90 -60.12 3.69
N THR A 15 24.30 -59.28 4.54
CA THR A 15 23.38 -58.21 4.09
C THR A 15 24.20 -57.04 3.59
N TRP A 16 24.12 -56.80 2.30
CA TRP A 16 24.60 -55.56 1.67
C TRP A 16 23.66 -54.40 1.98
N PHE A 17 24.07 -53.49 2.84
CA PHE A 17 23.41 -52.16 2.96
C PHE A 17 23.81 -51.32 1.77
N ALA A 18 22.87 -51.12 0.82
CA ALA A 18 23.01 -50.10 -0.22
C ALA A 18 22.85 -48.74 0.46
N LEU A 19 23.94 -47.96 0.60
CA LEU A 19 23.86 -46.53 0.90
C LEU A 19 23.19 -45.84 -0.31
N GLY A 20 21.90 -45.52 -0.20
CA GLY A 20 21.22 -44.65 -1.12
C GLY A 20 21.83 -43.25 -1.01
N ALA A 21 22.52 -42.82 -2.07
CA ALA A 21 22.92 -41.43 -2.20
C ALA A 21 21.67 -40.55 -2.20
N VAL A 22 21.48 -39.74 -1.15
CA VAL A 22 20.47 -38.70 -1.09
C VAL A 22 20.93 -37.60 -2.05
N GLU A 23 20.34 -37.56 -3.23
CA GLU A 23 20.55 -36.42 -4.13
C GLU A 23 20.07 -35.14 -3.46
N PRO A 24 20.84 -34.03 -3.50
CA PRO A 24 20.41 -32.76 -2.95
C PRO A 24 19.22 -32.25 -3.78
N VAL A 25 18.06 -32.13 -3.15
CA VAL A 25 16.89 -31.45 -3.75
C VAL A 25 17.30 -30.05 -4.12
N PRO A 26 17.23 -29.66 -5.40
CA PRO A 26 17.59 -28.31 -5.79
C PRO A 26 16.66 -27.35 -5.04
N ALA A 27 17.25 -26.41 -4.30
CA ALA A 27 16.52 -25.35 -3.63
C ALA A 27 15.72 -24.57 -4.69
N ARG A 28 14.41 -24.77 -4.72
CA ARG A 28 13.50 -23.92 -5.52
C ARG A 28 13.62 -22.52 -4.99
N GLU A 29 14.46 -21.71 -5.62
CA GLU A 29 14.41 -20.27 -5.42
C GLU A 29 12.99 -19.77 -5.68
N PRO A 30 12.42 -18.94 -4.78
CA PRO A 30 11.02 -18.59 -4.88
C PRO A 30 10.77 -17.73 -6.12
N ALA A 31 10.04 -18.26 -7.06
CA ALA A 31 9.51 -17.57 -8.24
C ALA A 31 8.75 -16.25 -7.87
N ALA A 32 8.38 -16.08 -6.60
CA ALA A 32 7.76 -14.90 -6.03
C ALA A 32 8.62 -13.63 -6.11
N ARG A 33 9.97 -13.71 -6.08
CA ARG A 33 10.82 -12.52 -6.20
C ARG A 33 10.82 -11.92 -7.61
N HIS A 34 10.72 -12.75 -8.65
CA HIS A 34 10.70 -12.30 -10.03
C HIS A 34 9.34 -11.72 -10.47
N GLN A 35 8.23 -12.24 -9.95
CA GLN A 35 6.90 -11.71 -10.25
C GLN A 35 6.62 -10.34 -9.61
N ALA A 36 7.18 -10.04 -8.44
CA ALA A 36 7.02 -8.73 -7.81
C ALA A 36 7.74 -7.60 -8.57
N ALA A 37 8.87 -7.87 -9.21
CA ALA A 37 9.66 -6.86 -9.92
C ALA A 37 9.09 -6.48 -11.30
N SER A 38 8.30 -7.35 -11.94
CA SER A 38 7.73 -7.10 -13.28
C SER A 38 6.32 -6.49 -13.25
N ALA A 39 5.75 -6.25 -12.07
CA ALA A 39 4.32 -6.00 -11.91
C ALA A 39 3.86 -4.55 -12.11
N PHE A 40 4.75 -3.56 -12.05
CA PHE A 40 4.39 -2.14 -12.18
C PHE A 40 5.00 -1.55 -13.44
N ARG A 41 4.15 -1.22 -14.41
CA ARG A 41 4.56 -0.57 -15.65
C ARG A 41 3.83 0.75 -15.77
N PHE A 42 4.59 1.82 -15.88
CA PHE A 42 4.11 3.14 -16.23
C PHE A 42 4.73 3.53 -17.57
N ALA A 43 3.97 4.16 -18.45
CA ALA A 43 4.52 4.75 -19.66
C ALA A 43 5.45 5.92 -19.29
N PRO A 44 6.56 6.12 -20.01
CA PRO A 44 7.44 7.26 -19.81
C PRO A 44 6.72 8.59 -19.97
N SER A 45 7.16 9.60 -19.22
CA SER A 45 6.68 10.98 -19.33
C SER A 45 6.87 11.53 -20.74
N ARG A 46 5.83 12.18 -21.27
CA ARG A 46 5.87 12.84 -22.58
C ARG A 46 6.49 14.22 -22.47
N PRO A 47 7.33 14.63 -23.42
CA PRO A 47 7.88 15.98 -23.45
C PRO A 47 6.78 17.07 -23.45
N GLY A 48 6.95 18.10 -22.62
CA GLY A 48 6.03 19.23 -22.54
C GLY A 48 4.66 18.95 -21.92
N VAL A 49 4.36 17.68 -21.57
CA VAL A 49 3.09 17.30 -20.97
C VAL A 49 3.32 16.94 -19.50
N ARG A 50 2.59 17.58 -18.59
CA ARG A 50 2.56 17.17 -17.18
C ARG A 50 1.72 15.91 -17.04
N GLU A 51 2.27 14.88 -16.44
CA GLU A 51 1.60 13.63 -16.16
C GLU A 51 1.45 13.37 -14.67
N THR A 52 0.48 12.54 -14.32
CA THR A 52 0.23 12.13 -12.94
C THR A 52 0.38 10.62 -12.82
N TYR A 53 1.21 10.18 -11.90
CA TYR A 53 1.46 8.77 -11.61
C TYR A 53 0.82 8.40 -10.29
N ILE A 54 -0.17 7.53 -10.30
CA ILE A 54 -0.99 7.18 -9.14
C ILE A 54 -0.62 5.76 -8.67
N VAL A 55 -0.25 5.65 -7.38
CA VAL A 55 -0.01 4.39 -6.68
C VAL A 55 -1.05 4.27 -5.57
N SER A 56 -2.01 3.36 -5.69
CA SER A 56 -3.11 3.19 -4.74
C SER A 56 -3.08 1.81 -4.11
N PHE A 57 -3.00 1.75 -2.78
CA PHE A 57 -2.82 0.50 -2.03
C PHE A 57 -3.83 0.33 -0.90
N GLY A 58 -4.61 -0.77 -0.93
CA GLY A 58 -5.41 -1.28 0.17
C GLY A 58 -4.59 -2.30 0.98
N LEU A 59 -4.05 -1.87 2.12
CA LEU A 59 -3.00 -2.62 2.83
C LEU A 59 -3.54 -3.67 3.82
N PHE A 60 -4.81 -3.56 4.25
CA PHE A 60 -5.40 -4.49 5.22
C PHE A 60 -6.38 -5.44 4.54
N GLY A 61 -6.06 -6.74 4.54
CA GLY A 61 -6.85 -7.76 3.86
C GLY A 61 -8.02 -8.31 4.67
N GLY A 62 -8.14 -7.99 5.95
CA GLY A 62 -9.20 -8.52 6.81
C GLY A 62 -10.60 -8.00 6.51
N GLN A 63 -10.70 -6.86 5.81
CA GLN A 63 -11.96 -6.21 5.44
C GLN A 63 -11.90 -5.69 4.00
N ASN A 64 -12.97 -5.90 3.24
CA ASN A 64 -13.02 -5.58 1.81
C ASN A 64 -13.16 -4.08 1.49
N VAL A 65 -13.51 -3.24 2.47
CA VAL A 65 -13.59 -1.79 2.29
C VAL A 65 -12.27 -1.20 1.79
N PHE A 66 -11.14 -1.71 2.23
CA PHE A 66 -9.82 -1.22 1.83
C PHE A 66 -9.47 -1.57 0.38
N GLU A 67 -9.88 -2.74 -0.11
CA GLU A 67 -9.82 -3.05 -1.54
C GLU A 67 -10.69 -2.11 -2.34
N SER A 68 -11.96 -1.97 -1.94
CA SER A 68 -12.94 -1.13 -2.64
C SER A 68 -12.49 0.33 -2.70
N GLU A 69 -11.99 0.86 -1.57
CA GLU A 69 -11.51 2.23 -1.49
C GLU A 69 -10.24 2.44 -2.33
N ALA A 70 -9.27 1.52 -2.31
CA ALA A 70 -8.07 1.65 -3.12
C ALA A 70 -8.39 1.68 -4.62
N ARG A 71 -9.32 0.84 -5.09
CA ARG A 71 -9.80 0.82 -6.49
C ARG A 71 -10.53 2.12 -6.83
N GLY A 72 -11.46 2.54 -5.98
CA GLY A 72 -12.27 3.73 -6.18
C GLY A 72 -11.43 5.01 -6.14
N ALA A 73 -10.47 5.12 -5.21
CA ALA A 73 -9.54 6.24 -5.13
C ALA A 73 -8.71 6.39 -6.40
N ALA A 74 -8.12 5.30 -6.90
CA ALA A 74 -7.36 5.31 -8.16
C ALA A 74 -8.22 5.76 -9.34
N ALA A 75 -9.45 5.24 -9.46
CA ALA A 75 -10.36 5.61 -10.54
C ALA A 75 -10.75 7.08 -10.51
N ILE A 76 -11.11 7.62 -9.33
CA ILE A 76 -11.50 9.03 -9.20
C ILE A 76 -10.31 9.96 -9.39
N LEU A 77 -9.15 9.66 -8.80
CA LEU A 77 -7.94 10.42 -9.02
C LEU A 77 -7.54 10.45 -10.50
N SER A 78 -7.64 9.31 -11.21
CA SER A 78 -7.35 9.24 -12.65
C SER A 78 -8.31 10.06 -13.49
N GLN A 79 -9.56 10.22 -13.07
CA GLN A 79 -10.54 11.08 -13.76
C GLN A 79 -10.33 12.57 -13.49
N ARG A 80 -9.78 12.92 -12.32
CA ARG A 80 -9.67 14.30 -11.85
C ARG A 80 -8.31 14.93 -12.08
N LEU A 81 -7.27 14.14 -12.22
CA LEU A 81 -5.90 14.60 -12.44
C LEU A 81 -5.49 14.39 -13.90
N ALA A 82 -4.80 15.37 -14.45
CA ALA A 82 -4.46 15.38 -15.87
C ALA A 82 -3.48 14.24 -16.23
N ASN A 83 -3.71 13.60 -17.37
CA ASN A 83 -2.82 12.59 -17.96
C ASN A 83 -2.41 11.49 -16.98
N ALA A 84 -3.36 10.99 -16.19
CA ALA A 84 -3.09 10.08 -15.10
C ALA A 84 -2.89 8.63 -15.56
N GLN A 85 -1.88 7.98 -14.99
CA GLN A 85 -1.64 6.55 -15.05
C GLN A 85 -1.73 5.99 -13.63
N SER A 86 -2.30 4.81 -13.44
CA SER A 86 -2.48 4.27 -12.09
C SER A 86 -2.03 2.81 -11.95
N ALA A 87 -1.50 2.48 -10.78
CA ALA A 87 -1.24 1.13 -10.33
C ALA A 87 -1.96 0.89 -9.01
N VAL A 88 -2.75 -0.18 -8.94
CA VAL A 88 -3.54 -0.53 -7.77
C VAL A 88 -3.10 -1.88 -7.24
N ARG A 89 -2.92 -2.00 -5.93
CA ARG A 89 -2.75 -3.28 -5.21
C ARG A 89 -3.58 -3.27 -3.93
N PHE A 90 -4.02 -4.43 -3.55
CA PHE A 90 -4.76 -4.59 -2.29
C PHE A 90 -4.53 -5.99 -1.72
N ASN A 91 -4.86 -6.12 -0.46
CA ASN A 91 -4.88 -7.40 0.25
C ASN A 91 -6.32 -7.84 0.50
N THR A 92 -6.51 -9.15 0.65
CA THR A 92 -7.77 -9.81 0.96
C THR A 92 -7.58 -10.79 2.11
N LYS A 93 -8.66 -11.36 2.63
CA LYS A 93 -8.62 -12.41 3.68
C LYS A 93 -7.77 -13.63 3.25
N GLN A 94 -7.71 -13.94 1.96
CA GLN A 94 -6.95 -15.05 1.41
C GLN A 94 -5.47 -14.70 1.17
N GLY A 95 -5.11 -13.43 1.20
CA GLY A 95 -3.76 -12.94 0.92
C GLY A 95 -3.79 -11.68 0.05
N GLY A 96 -2.68 -11.36 -0.57
CA GLY A 96 -2.62 -10.21 -1.47
C GLY A 96 -1.18 -9.78 -1.80
N THR A 97 -1.08 -8.76 -2.62
CA THR A 97 0.19 -8.25 -3.15
C THR A 97 0.50 -6.82 -2.70
N ALA A 98 -0.36 -6.21 -1.88
CA ALA A 98 -0.11 -4.89 -1.31
C ALA A 98 0.84 -4.99 -0.09
N THR A 99 2.12 -5.22 -0.36
CA THR A 99 3.19 -5.34 0.64
C THR A 99 4.08 -4.10 0.63
N PRO A 100 4.87 -3.82 1.70
CA PRO A 100 5.84 -2.73 1.69
C PRO A 100 6.86 -2.82 0.54
N LEU A 101 7.29 -4.04 0.19
CA LEU A 101 8.18 -4.26 -0.95
C LEU A 101 7.50 -3.91 -2.28
N ALA A 102 6.25 -4.32 -2.47
CA ALA A 102 5.47 -3.99 -3.66
C ALA A 102 5.25 -2.48 -3.76
N LEU A 103 4.94 -1.79 -2.65
CA LEU A 103 4.80 -0.34 -2.61
C LEU A 103 6.12 0.34 -3.02
N ALA A 104 7.24 -0.02 -2.41
CA ALA A 104 8.55 0.53 -2.77
C ALA A 104 8.89 0.29 -4.26
N THR A 105 8.52 -0.89 -4.80
CA THR A 105 8.73 -1.22 -6.21
C THR A 105 7.86 -0.37 -7.13
N ALA A 106 6.58 -0.15 -6.76
CA ALA A 106 5.66 0.72 -7.51
C ALA A 106 6.13 2.16 -7.54
N LEU A 107 6.55 2.70 -6.38
CA LEU A 107 7.08 4.07 -6.27
C LEU A 107 8.34 4.26 -7.13
N LYS A 108 9.27 3.30 -7.09
CA LYS A 108 10.47 3.33 -7.96
C LYS A 108 10.12 3.20 -9.44
N ALA A 109 9.11 2.40 -9.80
CA ALA A 109 8.68 2.27 -11.19
C ALA A 109 8.07 3.57 -11.70
N ALA A 110 7.21 4.23 -10.90
CA ALA A 110 6.66 5.53 -11.20
C ALA A 110 7.78 6.58 -11.35
N GLY A 111 8.69 6.69 -10.36
CA GLY A 111 9.78 7.67 -10.39
C GLY A 111 10.72 7.51 -11.59
N ARG A 112 10.95 6.28 -12.07
CA ARG A 112 11.73 6.05 -13.30
C ARG A 112 11.01 6.47 -14.58
N ALA A 113 9.68 6.46 -14.58
CA ALA A 113 8.87 6.85 -15.72
C ALA A 113 8.63 8.37 -15.78
N MET A 114 8.68 9.04 -14.63
CA MET A 114 8.38 10.46 -14.45
C MET A 114 9.49 11.38 -14.96
N ASP A 115 9.10 12.56 -15.39
CA ASP A 115 9.97 13.74 -15.43
C ASP A 115 9.88 14.46 -14.07
N PRO A 116 10.95 14.46 -13.25
CA PRO A 116 10.92 15.02 -11.91
C PRO A 116 10.71 16.53 -11.86
N THR A 117 10.80 17.23 -12.99
CA THR A 117 10.66 18.69 -13.05
C THR A 117 9.21 19.16 -13.21
N LYS A 118 8.30 18.27 -13.67
CA LYS A 118 6.92 18.65 -14.01
C LYS A 118 5.84 17.64 -13.61
N ASP A 119 6.18 16.37 -13.43
CA ASP A 119 5.19 15.32 -13.15
C ASP A 119 4.91 15.18 -11.65
N VAL A 120 3.75 14.63 -11.33
CA VAL A 120 3.31 14.47 -9.94
C VAL A 120 3.09 13.00 -9.61
N LEU A 121 3.70 12.54 -8.51
CA LEU A 121 3.42 11.25 -7.90
C LEU A 121 2.29 11.39 -6.87
N VAL A 122 1.22 10.63 -7.03
CA VAL A 122 0.11 10.55 -6.06
C VAL A 122 0.10 9.17 -5.43
N VAL A 123 0.18 9.12 -4.11
CA VAL A 123 0.14 7.88 -3.32
C VAL A 123 -1.11 7.89 -2.47
N ALA A 124 -2.01 6.93 -2.69
CA ALA A 124 -3.22 6.74 -1.90
C ALA A 124 -3.12 5.43 -1.12
N LEU A 125 -3.12 5.52 0.20
CA LEU A 125 -3.01 4.37 1.10
C LEU A 125 -4.26 4.29 1.97
N THR A 126 -4.84 3.10 2.08
CA THR A 126 -6.01 2.85 2.94
C THR A 126 -5.82 1.58 3.76
N SER A 127 -6.06 1.67 5.06
CA SER A 127 -5.86 0.58 6.04
C SER A 127 -6.40 0.95 7.42
N HIS A 128 -6.26 0.05 8.38
CA HIS A 128 -6.24 0.43 9.80
C HIS A 128 -4.95 1.16 10.14
N GLY A 129 -4.97 1.94 11.22
CA GLY A 129 -3.80 2.69 11.69
C GLY A 129 -3.67 2.74 13.20
N SER A 130 -2.45 3.02 13.64
CA SER A 130 -2.04 3.24 15.02
C SER A 130 -1.05 4.42 15.09
N PRO A 131 -0.66 4.89 16.29
CA PRO A 131 0.37 5.92 16.43
C PRO A 131 1.73 5.56 15.79
N GLU A 132 2.02 4.27 15.57
CA GLU A 132 3.26 3.78 14.94
C GLU A 132 3.19 3.82 13.40
N GLY A 133 1.99 3.86 12.82
CA GLY A 133 1.80 3.85 11.38
C GLY A 133 0.55 3.12 10.93
N ILE A 134 0.53 2.65 9.69
CA ILE A 134 -0.62 1.93 9.10
C ILE A 134 -0.35 0.43 9.01
N SER A 135 -1.40 -0.36 9.28
CA SER A 135 -1.34 -1.82 9.26
C SER A 135 -1.17 -2.37 7.84
N VAL A 136 -0.37 -3.41 7.71
CA VAL A 136 -0.24 -4.19 6.48
C VAL A 136 -0.58 -5.64 6.81
N VAL A 137 -1.71 -6.13 6.29
CA VAL A 137 -2.17 -7.50 6.54
C VAL A 137 -2.49 -8.18 5.22
N ALA A 138 -1.76 -9.25 4.90
CA ALA A 138 -1.89 -10.06 3.70
C ALA A 138 -1.99 -11.55 4.08
N GLY A 139 -3.19 -12.05 4.29
CA GLY A 139 -3.42 -13.38 4.85
C GLY A 139 -2.84 -13.47 6.25
N ARG A 140 -1.85 -14.36 6.45
CA ARG A 140 -1.18 -14.54 7.76
C ARG A 140 0.02 -13.61 7.99
N ARG A 141 0.36 -12.76 7.03
CA ARG A 141 1.48 -11.83 7.16
C ARG A 141 0.97 -10.50 7.66
N GLU A 142 1.52 -10.05 8.77
CA GLU A 142 1.17 -8.80 9.42
C GLU A 142 2.39 -7.92 9.62
N GLY A 143 2.19 -6.61 9.60
CA GLY A 143 3.24 -5.62 9.83
C GLY A 143 2.68 -4.21 9.90
N ILE A 144 3.55 -3.26 10.15
CA ILE A 144 3.24 -1.83 10.19
C ILE A 144 4.13 -1.10 9.18
N LEU A 145 3.54 -0.26 8.37
CA LEU A 145 4.24 0.72 7.54
C LEU A 145 4.33 2.04 8.31
N SER A 146 5.48 2.29 8.92
CA SER A 146 5.71 3.52 9.69
C SER A 146 5.94 4.74 8.78
N PRO A 147 5.71 5.97 9.28
CA PRO A 147 5.97 7.21 8.54
C PRO A 147 7.40 7.31 8.00
N MET A 148 8.39 6.90 8.80
CA MET A 148 9.80 6.95 8.41
C MET A 148 10.16 5.95 7.30
N VAL A 149 9.53 4.76 7.30
CA VAL A 149 9.71 3.78 6.22
C VAL A 149 9.09 4.30 4.94
N LEU A 150 7.87 4.86 5.00
CA LEU A 150 7.22 5.47 3.83
C LEU A 150 8.04 6.65 3.29
N LYS A 151 8.59 7.50 4.18
CA LYS A 151 9.48 8.59 3.76
C LYS A 151 10.67 8.08 2.95
N LYS A 152 11.38 7.06 3.46
CA LYS A 152 12.51 6.46 2.74
C LYS A 152 12.12 5.89 1.37
N MET A 153 10.92 5.30 1.26
CA MET A 153 10.41 4.80 -0.02
C MET A 153 10.13 5.93 -1.01
N LEU A 154 9.50 7.02 -0.55
CA LEU A 154 9.22 8.21 -1.34
C LEU A 154 10.51 8.89 -1.81
N ASP A 155 11.46 9.11 -0.91
CA ASP A 155 12.75 9.72 -1.24
C ASP A 155 13.53 8.83 -2.24
N GLY A 156 13.50 7.51 -2.05
CA GLY A 156 14.12 6.53 -2.96
C GLY A 156 13.40 6.35 -4.30
N SER A 157 12.23 6.96 -4.51
CA SER A 157 11.52 6.94 -5.80
C SER A 157 12.12 7.90 -6.83
N GLY A 158 12.72 9.01 -6.37
CA GLY A 158 13.20 10.10 -7.21
C GLY A 158 12.12 11.11 -7.63
N ALA A 159 10.85 10.92 -7.22
CA ALA A 159 9.78 11.88 -7.49
C ALA A 159 9.96 13.17 -6.69
N THR A 160 9.94 14.32 -7.37
CA THR A 160 10.09 15.64 -6.75
C THR A 160 8.77 16.13 -6.16
N TYR A 161 7.69 16.11 -6.95
CA TYR A 161 6.37 16.60 -6.53
C TYR A 161 5.50 15.43 -6.14
N ARG A 162 5.01 15.44 -4.90
CA ARG A 162 4.31 14.30 -4.29
C ARG A 162 3.01 14.71 -3.62
N VAL A 163 1.99 13.90 -3.76
CA VAL A 163 0.76 13.96 -2.97
C VAL A 163 0.62 12.62 -2.26
N VAL A 164 0.50 12.63 -0.94
CA VAL A 164 0.33 11.43 -0.12
C VAL A 164 -1.00 11.53 0.62
N ILE A 165 -1.90 10.59 0.37
CA ILE A 165 -3.22 10.52 0.98
C ILE A 165 -3.28 9.25 1.82
N VAL A 166 -3.51 9.37 3.13
CA VAL A 166 -3.56 8.25 4.06
C VAL A 166 -4.93 8.17 4.73
N SER A 167 -5.73 7.19 4.32
CA SER A 167 -7.04 6.89 4.89
C SER A 167 -6.91 5.83 5.97
N ALA A 168 -6.67 6.25 7.21
CA ALA A 168 -6.49 5.38 8.38
C ALA A 168 -6.70 6.14 9.69
N CYS A 169 -6.96 5.40 10.77
CA CYS A 169 -6.87 5.93 12.14
C CYS A 169 -5.46 6.47 12.41
N TYR A 170 -5.33 7.49 13.24
CA TYR A 170 -4.06 8.09 13.66
C TYR A 170 -3.15 8.55 12.51
N SER A 171 -3.69 8.65 11.29
CA SER A 171 -2.91 8.92 10.06
C SER A 171 -2.18 10.27 10.08
N GLY A 172 -2.57 11.19 10.94
CA GLY A 172 -1.85 12.45 11.17
C GLY A 172 -0.38 12.30 11.56
N VAL A 173 0.06 11.12 12.04
CA VAL A 173 1.49 10.85 12.28
C VAL A 173 2.34 10.97 11.00
N PHE A 174 1.73 10.83 9.83
CA PHE A 174 2.41 10.96 8.54
C PHE A 174 2.65 12.43 8.15
N THR A 175 1.83 13.37 8.60
CA THR A 175 1.97 14.79 8.23
C THR A 175 3.32 15.35 8.66
N ARG A 176 3.69 15.13 9.91
CA ARG A 176 4.96 15.64 10.47
C ARG A 176 6.20 15.03 9.80
N ALA A 177 6.11 13.78 9.36
CA ALA A 177 7.25 13.07 8.78
C ALA A 177 7.46 13.35 7.30
N LEU A 178 6.37 13.64 6.55
CA LEU A 178 6.37 13.65 5.09
C LEU A 178 6.14 15.03 4.48
N ALA A 179 5.43 15.94 5.18
CA ALA A 179 5.04 17.22 4.61
C ALA A 179 6.23 18.14 4.40
N ASP A 180 6.36 18.67 3.20
CA ASP A 180 7.30 19.71 2.80
C ASP A 180 6.68 20.55 1.66
N PRO A 181 7.32 21.61 1.15
CA PRO A 181 6.74 22.40 0.07
C PRO A 181 6.36 21.62 -1.20
N ARG A 182 7.06 20.50 -1.51
CA ARG A 182 6.85 19.64 -2.68
C ARG A 182 6.04 18.38 -2.36
N THR A 183 5.74 18.13 -1.08
CA THR A 183 4.96 16.98 -0.63
C THR A 183 3.71 17.46 0.09
N LEU A 184 2.55 17.31 -0.54
CA LEU A 184 1.24 17.49 0.07
C LEU A 184 0.85 16.21 0.79
N VAL A 185 0.51 16.31 2.08
CA VAL A 185 0.03 15.17 2.87
C VAL A 185 -1.40 15.44 3.31
N ILE A 186 -2.30 14.50 3.02
CA ILE A 186 -3.71 14.52 3.40
C ILE A 186 -4.00 13.28 4.21
N THR A 187 -4.64 13.41 5.37
CA THR A 187 -4.91 12.29 6.28
C THR A 187 -6.34 12.28 6.78
N ALA A 188 -6.87 11.08 7.02
CA ALA A 188 -8.25 10.87 7.49
C ALA A 188 -8.47 11.27 8.94
N ALA A 189 -7.41 11.33 9.74
CA ALA A 189 -7.48 11.67 11.16
C ALA A 189 -6.26 12.47 11.60
N SER A 190 -6.34 13.15 12.76
CA SER A 190 -5.17 13.67 13.44
C SER A 190 -4.33 12.53 14.04
N ALA A 191 -3.13 12.85 14.53
CA ALA A 191 -2.18 11.86 15.03
C ALA A 191 -2.66 11.11 16.30
N ASP A 192 -3.63 11.66 17.00
CA ASP A 192 -4.17 11.18 18.27
C ASP A 192 -5.63 10.69 18.19
N ARG A 193 -6.20 10.58 16.96
CA ARG A 193 -7.62 10.27 16.77
C ARG A 193 -7.84 9.05 15.87
N PRO A 194 -8.89 8.24 16.17
CA PRO A 194 -9.39 7.24 15.22
C PRO A 194 -10.07 7.91 14.02
N SER A 195 -10.29 7.11 12.97
CA SER A 195 -11.23 7.40 11.87
C SER A 195 -12.24 6.26 11.76
N PHE A 196 -13.32 6.44 10.97
CA PHE A 196 -14.48 5.54 11.01
C PHE A 196 -14.85 4.99 9.63
N GLY A 197 -15.76 4.00 9.62
CA GLY A 197 -16.30 3.41 8.41
C GLY A 197 -15.50 2.21 7.86
N CYS A 198 -14.58 1.65 8.63
CA CYS A 198 -13.80 0.47 8.25
C CYS A 198 -14.59 -0.83 8.46
N GLN A 199 -15.71 -1.01 7.73
CA GLN A 199 -16.61 -2.17 7.89
C GLN A 199 -16.57 -3.06 6.66
N ASP A 200 -16.70 -4.38 6.87
CA ASP A 200 -16.95 -5.32 5.77
C ASP A 200 -18.25 -4.96 5.06
N GLY A 201 -18.23 -5.02 3.73
CA GLY A 201 -19.38 -4.65 2.90
C GLY A 201 -19.50 -3.15 2.59
N ALA A 202 -18.76 -2.29 3.28
CA ALA A 202 -18.70 -0.88 2.91
C ALA A 202 -17.84 -0.69 1.64
N THR A 203 -18.25 0.23 0.78
CA THR A 203 -17.44 0.62 -0.40
C THR A 203 -16.33 1.61 -0.03
N TRP A 204 -16.56 2.43 0.99
CA TRP A 204 -15.72 3.53 1.40
C TRP A 204 -15.64 3.64 2.92
N THR A 205 -14.49 4.04 3.44
CA THR A 205 -14.39 4.63 4.78
C THR A 205 -15.14 5.97 4.81
N TYR A 206 -15.37 6.57 5.97
CA TYR A 206 -16.02 7.90 6.05
C TYR A 206 -15.19 8.95 5.32
N PHE A 207 -13.88 8.96 5.55
CA PHE A 207 -12.97 9.87 4.86
C PHE A 207 -12.92 9.60 3.37
N GLY A 208 -12.77 8.35 2.93
CA GLY A 208 -12.74 7.99 1.52
C GLY A 208 -14.01 8.39 0.78
N ASN A 209 -15.19 8.19 1.40
CA ASN A 209 -16.45 8.65 0.84
C ASN A 209 -16.51 10.17 0.73
N ALA A 210 -16.12 10.88 1.79
CA ALA A 210 -16.14 12.35 1.80
C ALA A 210 -15.13 12.95 0.81
N PHE A 211 -13.88 12.46 0.84
CA PHE A 211 -12.81 13.05 0.04
C PHE A 211 -12.88 12.62 -1.44
N TYR A 212 -12.82 11.32 -1.72
CA TYR A 212 -12.80 10.83 -3.10
C TYR A 212 -14.18 10.90 -3.74
N ASN A 213 -15.18 10.25 -3.12
CA ASN A 213 -16.46 10.01 -3.77
C ASN A 213 -17.34 11.26 -3.85
N GLN A 214 -17.25 12.19 -2.90
CA GLN A 214 -18.06 13.40 -2.89
C GLN A 214 -17.28 14.66 -3.27
N ALA A 215 -16.31 15.07 -2.42
CA ALA A 215 -15.64 16.36 -2.56
C ALA A 215 -14.81 16.45 -3.84
N LEU A 216 -13.91 15.48 -4.08
CA LEU A 216 -12.99 15.51 -5.23
C LEU A 216 -13.72 15.44 -6.59
N ARG A 217 -14.93 14.87 -6.64
CA ARG A 217 -15.75 14.88 -7.86
C ARG A 217 -16.30 16.26 -8.21
N ARG A 218 -16.44 17.15 -7.22
CA ARG A 218 -17.09 18.46 -7.36
C ARG A 218 -16.12 19.62 -7.33
N GLN A 219 -15.03 19.50 -6.57
CA GLN A 219 -14.06 20.56 -6.38
C GLN A 219 -12.99 20.56 -7.49
N GLY A 220 -12.43 21.76 -7.74
CA GLY A 220 -11.42 21.96 -8.79
C GLY A 220 -9.99 21.61 -8.35
N SER A 221 -9.72 21.50 -7.06
CA SER A 221 -8.38 21.26 -6.52
C SER A 221 -8.41 20.32 -5.28
N LEU A 222 -7.25 19.76 -4.94
CA LEU A 222 -7.12 18.81 -3.82
C LEU A 222 -7.35 19.46 -2.46
N ASP A 223 -6.89 20.70 -2.28
CA ASP A 223 -7.07 21.48 -1.06
C ASP A 223 -8.53 21.89 -0.86
N ALA A 224 -9.22 22.36 -1.90
CA ALA A 224 -10.65 22.65 -1.84
C ALA A 224 -11.46 21.36 -1.57
N ALA A 225 -11.10 20.25 -2.20
CA ALA A 225 -11.71 18.95 -1.93
C ALA A 225 -11.48 18.51 -0.47
N PHE A 226 -10.31 18.76 0.09
CA PHE A 226 -10.02 18.46 1.49
C PHE A 226 -10.87 19.29 2.46
N VAL A 227 -11.03 20.58 2.22
CA VAL A 227 -11.87 21.45 3.07
C VAL A 227 -13.31 20.93 3.14
N GLU A 228 -13.88 20.60 1.98
CA GLU A 228 -15.24 20.03 1.93
C GLU A 228 -15.31 18.63 2.56
N ALA A 229 -14.33 17.78 2.31
CA ALA A 229 -14.28 16.46 2.90
C ALA A 229 -14.21 16.51 4.43
N LYS A 230 -13.39 17.39 4.98
CA LYS A 230 -13.30 17.60 6.44
C LYS A 230 -14.64 18.03 7.03
N ARG A 231 -15.36 18.94 6.37
CA ARG A 231 -16.71 19.36 6.78
C ARG A 231 -17.68 18.18 6.79
N LEU A 232 -17.71 17.37 5.71
CA LEU A 232 -18.59 16.20 5.56
C LEU A 232 -18.29 15.13 6.61
N VAL A 233 -17.03 14.84 6.87
CA VAL A 233 -16.62 13.87 7.90
C VAL A 233 -17.06 14.35 9.28
N THR A 234 -16.73 15.60 9.63
CA THR A 234 -17.11 16.18 10.93
C THR A 234 -18.62 16.16 11.17
N GLU A 235 -19.39 16.51 10.15
CA GLU A 235 -20.85 16.50 10.26
C GLU A 235 -21.39 15.08 10.46
N ARG A 236 -20.88 14.10 9.71
CA ARG A 236 -21.29 12.70 9.86
C ARG A 236 -20.94 12.14 11.24
N GLU A 237 -19.71 12.38 11.69
CA GLU A 237 -19.26 11.93 13.02
C GLU A 237 -20.10 12.55 14.14
N ARG A 238 -20.45 13.84 14.02
CA ARG A 238 -21.34 14.51 14.98
C ARG A 238 -22.73 13.89 15.00
N GLN A 239 -23.32 13.58 13.83
CA GLN A 239 -24.65 12.96 13.73
C GLN A 239 -24.67 11.55 14.32
N GLU A 240 -23.58 10.80 14.17
CA GLU A 240 -23.46 9.42 14.67
C GLU A 240 -22.90 9.35 16.11
N GLY A 241 -22.57 10.49 16.73
CA GLY A 241 -22.10 10.57 18.12
C GLY A 241 -20.65 10.11 18.30
N PHE A 242 -19.85 10.12 17.24
CA PHE A 242 -18.43 9.76 17.31
C PHE A 242 -17.54 10.94 17.76
N VAL A 243 -16.42 10.59 18.38
CA VAL A 243 -15.35 11.55 18.64
C VAL A 243 -14.78 12.01 17.31
N PRO A 244 -14.60 13.34 17.06
CA PRO A 244 -14.09 13.85 15.80
C PRO A 244 -12.73 13.25 15.41
N SER A 245 -12.62 12.71 14.20
CA SER A 245 -11.34 12.20 13.65
C SER A 245 -10.37 13.33 13.31
N ASN A 246 -10.90 14.52 13.01
CA ASN A 246 -10.13 15.72 12.69
C ASN A 246 -9.12 15.50 11.55
N PRO A 247 -9.57 15.31 10.29
CA PRO A 247 -8.72 15.16 9.12
C PRO A 247 -7.71 16.30 8.98
N GLN A 248 -6.51 16.00 8.49
CA GLN A 248 -5.40 16.95 8.38
C GLN A 248 -4.90 17.09 6.94
N ILE A 249 -4.40 18.30 6.63
CA ILE A 249 -3.64 18.61 5.41
C ILE A 249 -2.39 19.39 5.79
N ALA A 250 -1.26 19.05 5.19
CA ALA A 250 0.00 19.73 5.48
C ALA A 250 0.94 19.74 4.26
N GLY A 251 1.76 20.79 4.15
CA GLY A 251 2.75 20.95 3.08
C GLY A 251 2.15 21.24 1.71
N GLY A 252 2.91 20.94 0.66
CA GLY A 252 2.44 20.89 -0.73
C GLY A 252 2.27 22.22 -1.46
N ALA A 253 2.79 23.32 -0.96
CA ALA A 253 2.61 24.63 -1.63
C ALA A 253 3.09 24.62 -3.09
N GLU A 254 4.26 24.00 -3.36
CA GLU A 254 4.79 23.93 -4.72
C GLU A 254 4.02 22.93 -5.60
N VAL A 255 3.63 21.76 -5.08
CA VAL A 255 2.86 20.78 -5.85
C VAL A 255 1.43 21.29 -6.14
N LEU A 256 0.79 21.97 -5.20
CA LEU A 256 -0.51 22.62 -5.45
C LEU A 256 -0.41 23.70 -6.52
N ALA A 257 0.61 24.55 -6.44
CA ALA A 257 0.87 25.56 -7.48
C ALA A 257 1.16 24.90 -8.85
N LEU A 258 1.88 23.77 -8.87
CA LEU A 258 2.12 23.01 -10.08
C LEU A 258 0.81 22.44 -10.65
N LEU A 259 -0.03 21.82 -9.81
CA LEU A 259 -1.30 21.24 -10.24
C LEU A 259 -2.31 22.29 -10.73
N ALA A 260 -2.27 23.51 -10.22
CA ALA A 260 -3.14 24.62 -10.65
C ALA A 260 -2.79 25.17 -12.05
N ARG A 261 -1.59 24.98 -12.54
CA ARG A 261 -1.19 25.39 -13.91
C ARG A 261 -1.87 24.44 -14.91
N ARG A 262 -2.59 25.00 -15.86
CA ARG A 262 -3.23 24.25 -16.97
C ARG A 262 -2.23 23.89 -18.05
#